data_f3b849b1eb771fcaf193cfae980fd54a
#
_entry.id   f3b849b1eb771fcaf193cfae980fd54a
#
_cell.length_a   1.000
_cell.length_b   1.000
_cell.length_c   1.000
_cell.angle_alpha   90.00
_cell.angle_beta   90.00
_cell.angle_gamma   90.00
#
_symmetry.space_group_name_H-M   'P 1'
#
loop_
_entity.id
_entity.type
_entity.pdbx_description
1 polymer ?
#
loop_
_entity_poly.entity_id
_entity_poly.type
_entity_poly.pdbx_seq_one_letter_code
_entity_poly.pdbx_strand_id
1 'polypeptide(L)'
;MDEIGIKNVLLDSASSLGIPTNKNGELQINFLGKRGTFPYVSVTDIIHGRLSEESKNNLKDKIVLVGATATALQSTQVTPFDPFYPGVEIHATVVDNILRQNSLHRPDWIVVGEYIFLALLGLFLTFVYSRVRSVYAIFFGFIVAAAHFYFSQWMMEKEFILVTNIFPQLQNALIFSALMAYRYNTEERQKSYIQNVFSRYMSPRLIDQLLKDSGKLKLGGEQKELTAFFSDLEGFTAFSENLSAEELVQFLNTYLTEMTNILVKYDGTLDKYDGDAIKAFFGAPIYFKDHAKRACWVCVEMQEKLEELRRGWKMEGKPELHMRIGINTGQMVVGNIGSKSQMNYGMSGDTVNLAARLEGANKEYRTFSLISESTYQQAKDYIEVRELDSIRVKGRIAPVKIYELLGKRGGISNDVLMLLRLYNQGLRHYKNREWLEASVCFKSALVLRPKDGPSATLLKRSIHFKKKPPPKRWDGVIGLQYK
;
A
#
# COMPACT_ATOMS: atom_id res chain seq x y z
N MET A 1 30.38 46.39 -38.11
CA MET A 1 29.33 47.43 -38.26
C MET A 1 28.58 47.46 -36.96
N ASP A 2 28.94 48.38 -36.09
CA ASP A 2 28.24 48.55 -34.81
C ASP A 2 26.85 49.12 -35.13
N GLU A 3 25.81 48.35 -34.83
CA GLU A 3 24.43 48.82 -34.88
C GLU A 3 24.27 49.90 -33.81
N ILE A 4 24.43 51.20 -34.21
CA ILE A 4 24.08 52.33 -33.38
C ILE A 4 22.56 52.36 -33.31
N GLY A 5 21.98 51.65 -32.36
CA GLY A 5 20.55 51.69 -32.10
C GLY A 5 20.17 53.08 -31.61
N ILE A 6 19.15 53.67 -32.21
CA ILE A 6 18.56 54.94 -31.78
C ILE A 6 17.90 54.72 -30.43
N LYS A 7 18.52 55.14 -29.34
CA LYS A 7 17.97 54.96 -27.98
C LYS A 7 17.00 56.07 -27.57
N ASN A 8 17.20 57.25 -28.10
CA ASN A 8 16.31 58.41 -27.86
C ASN A 8 16.30 59.30 -29.10
N VAL A 9 15.11 59.82 -29.45
CA VAL A 9 14.96 60.85 -30.44
C VAL A 9 14.80 62.17 -29.72
N LEU A 10 15.68 63.15 -29.98
CA LEU A 10 15.58 64.51 -29.45
C LEU A 10 14.65 65.29 -30.35
N LEU A 11 13.64 65.96 -29.78
CA LEU A 11 12.68 66.81 -30.52
C LEU A 11 13.31 68.18 -30.92
N ASP A 12 14.30 68.63 -30.13
CA ASP A 12 15.08 69.84 -30.40
C ASP A 12 16.42 69.75 -29.68
N SER A 13 17.47 70.31 -30.27
CA SER A 13 18.80 70.40 -29.69
C SER A 13 18.83 71.28 -28.42
N ALA A 14 17.83 72.14 -28.25
CA ALA A 14 17.72 73.03 -27.09
C ALA A 14 16.78 72.48 -26.00
N SER A 15 15.99 71.46 -26.26
CA SER A 15 15.09 70.85 -25.29
C SER A 15 15.69 69.54 -24.76
N SER A 16 15.64 69.35 -23.43
CA SER A 16 16.04 68.08 -22.77
C SER A 16 15.01 66.96 -22.94
N LEU A 17 14.08 67.12 -23.87
CA LEU A 17 12.97 66.18 -24.07
C LEU A 17 13.41 65.02 -24.95
N GLY A 18 13.88 63.96 -24.34
CA GLY A 18 14.22 62.71 -25.05
C GLY A 18 13.00 61.80 -25.13
N ILE A 19 12.69 61.29 -26.33
CA ILE A 19 11.62 60.27 -26.52
C ILE A 19 12.30 58.92 -26.36
N PRO A 20 11.90 58.12 -25.32
CA PRO A 20 12.47 56.78 -25.15
C PRO A 20 11.93 55.82 -26.25
N THR A 21 12.80 55.33 -27.10
CA THR A 21 12.47 54.42 -28.19
C THR A 21 13.28 53.11 -28.02
N ASN A 22 12.78 52.02 -28.61
CA ASN A 22 13.58 50.80 -28.73
C ASN A 22 14.67 50.95 -29.80
N LYS A 23 15.47 49.87 -30.01
CA LYS A 23 16.56 49.86 -31.02
C LYS A 23 16.11 50.14 -32.45
N ASN A 24 14.83 49.91 -32.76
CA ASN A 24 14.21 50.13 -34.06
C ASN A 24 13.61 51.57 -34.19
N GLY A 25 13.72 52.40 -33.18
CA GLY A 25 13.08 53.71 -33.15
C GLY A 25 11.58 53.69 -32.83
N GLU A 26 11.05 52.61 -32.30
CA GLU A 26 9.64 52.45 -31.96
C GLU A 26 9.36 52.91 -30.51
N LEU A 27 8.28 53.67 -30.30
CA LEU A 27 7.78 54.06 -29.00
C LEU A 27 6.69 53.08 -28.56
N GLN A 28 6.79 52.55 -27.35
CA GLN A 28 5.73 51.76 -26.76
C GLN A 28 4.73 52.64 -26.05
N ILE A 29 3.48 52.64 -26.51
CA ILE A 29 2.42 53.49 -26.03
C ILE A 29 1.90 53.03 -24.67
N ASN A 30 1.93 53.93 -23.69
CA ASN A 30 1.19 53.77 -22.45
C ASN A 30 -0.23 54.25 -22.64
N PHE A 31 -1.17 53.34 -22.92
CA PHE A 31 -2.57 53.69 -23.11
C PHE A 31 -3.19 54.11 -21.77
N LEU A 32 -3.84 55.29 -21.73
CA LEU A 32 -4.38 55.88 -20.52
C LEU A 32 -5.79 55.36 -20.16
N GLY A 33 -6.47 54.67 -21.08
CA GLY A 33 -7.81 54.16 -20.84
C GLY A 33 -8.58 53.81 -22.11
N LYS A 34 -9.89 53.67 -21.97
CA LYS A 34 -10.80 53.40 -23.09
C LYS A 34 -11.04 54.64 -23.94
N ARG A 35 -11.68 54.48 -25.10
CA ARG A 35 -12.16 55.56 -25.97
C ARG A 35 -12.84 56.63 -25.13
N GLY A 36 -12.53 57.92 -25.43
CA GLY A 36 -13.09 59.10 -24.72
C GLY A 36 -12.26 59.54 -23.52
N THR A 37 -11.02 59.02 -23.35
CA THR A 37 -10.08 59.50 -22.32
C THR A 37 -9.70 60.97 -22.54
N PHE A 38 -9.62 61.40 -23.78
CA PHE A 38 -9.45 62.82 -24.13
C PHE A 38 -10.80 63.46 -24.46
N PRO A 39 -11.00 64.78 -24.12
CA PRO A 39 -12.22 65.45 -24.43
C PRO A 39 -12.42 65.66 -25.95
N TYR A 40 -13.60 65.35 -26.45
CA TYR A 40 -13.97 65.45 -27.85
C TYR A 40 -14.82 66.73 -28.08
N VAL A 41 -14.54 67.43 -29.17
CA VAL A 41 -15.33 68.54 -29.62
C VAL A 41 -15.69 68.36 -31.09
N SER A 42 -16.96 68.47 -31.47
CA SER A 42 -17.39 68.26 -32.82
C SER A 42 -16.93 69.46 -33.73
N VAL A 43 -16.28 69.09 -34.87
CA VAL A 43 -15.85 70.09 -35.86
C VAL A 43 -17.04 70.90 -36.39
N THR A 44 -18.21 70.23 -36.56
CA THR A 44 -19.43 70.95 -36.98
C THR A 44 -19.87 71.98 -36.01
N ASP A 45 -19.71 71.78 -34.72
CA ASP A 45 -20.04 72.77 -33.67
C ASP A 45 -19.08 73.97 -33.64
N ILE A 46 -17.81 73.73 -34.01
CA ILE A 46 -16.81 74.77 -34.18
C ILE A 46 -17.19 75.66 -35.39
N ILE A 47 -17.48 75.03 -36.53
CA ILE A 47 -17.78 75.70 -37.79
C ILE A 47 -19.06 76.55 -37.67
N HIS A 48 -20.07 76.05 -36.95
CA HIS A 48 -21.35 76.77 -36.77
C HIS A 48 -21.40 77.63 -35.53
N GLY A 49 -20.29 77.83 -34.82
CA GLY A 49 -20.21 78.68 -33.64
C GLY A 49 -21.06 78.26 -32.46
N ARG A 50 -21.35 76.92 -32.35
CA ARG A 50 -22.23 76.31 -31.33
C ARG A 50 -21.47 75.84 -30.07
N LEU A 51 -20.24 76.32 -29.90
CA LEU A 51 -19.42 75.88 -28.76
C LEU A 51 -19.93 76.47 -27.44
N SER A 52 -20.06 75.62 -26.43
CA SER A 52 -20.25 76.11 -25.06
C SER A 52 -18.98 76.77 -24.56
N GLU A 53 -19.14 77.68 -23.57
CA GLU A 53 -17.99 78.37 -22.95
C GLU A 53 -17.00 77.36 -22.33
N GLU A 54 -17.49 76.25 -21.80
CA GLU A 54 -16.66 75.15 -21.30
C GLU A 54 -15.81 74.51 -22.43
N SER A 55 -16.42 74.24 -23.58
CA SER A 55 -15.71 73.69 -24.76
C SER A 55 -14.68 74.71 -25.31
N LYS A 56 -14.95 76.00 -25.30
CA LYS A 56 -13.95 76.99 -25.70
C LYS A 56 -12.76 77.06 -24.75
N ASN A 57 -13.00 76.95 -23.45
CA ASN A 57 -11.94 76.91 -22.44
C ASN A 57 -11.09 75.61 -22.56
N ASN A 58 -11.72 74.54 -22.93
CA ASN A 58 -11.00 73.27 -23.18
C ASN A 58 -10.08 73.25 -24.41
N LEU A 59 -10.33 74.18 -25.36
CA LEU A 59 -9.51 74.32 -26.56
C LEU A 59 -8.41 75.42 -26.39
N LYS A 60 -8.57 76.34 -25.44
CA LYS A 60 -7.64 77.46 -25.25
C LYS A 60 -6.29 76.89 -24.69
N ASP A 61 -5.18 77.28 -25.31
CA ASP A 61 -3.84 76.99 -24.90
C ASP A 61 -3.58 75.42 -24.83
N LYS A 62 -4.28 74.64 -25.69
CA LYS A 62 -4.14 73.18 -25.79
C LYS A 62 -3.68 72.77 -27.19
N ILE A 63 -3.02 71.60 -27.25
CA ILE A 63 -2.73 70.89 -28.51
C ILE A 63 -4.03 70.28 -28.96
N VAL A 64 -4.49 70.63 -30.16
CA VAL A 64 -5.73 70.12 -30.75
C VAL A 64 -5.39 69.20 -31.91
N LEU A 65 -5.88 67.97 -31.84
CA LEU A 65 -5.75 66.99 -32.91
C LEU A 65 -7.11 66.88 -33.65
N VAL A 66 -7.06 67.01 -34.96
CA VAL A 66 -8.25 66.88 -35.80
C VAL A 66 -8.22 65.55 -36.55
N GLY A 67 -9.25 64.77 -36.39
CA GLY A 67 -9.31 63.43 -37.02
C GLY A 67 -10.72 62.85 -37.05
N ALA A 68 -10.89 61.82 -37.85
CA ALA A 68 -12.14 61.07 -37.93
C ALA A 68 -12.30 60.10 -36.76
N THR A 69 -13.48 60.19 -36.10
CA THR A 69 -13.82 59.30 -34.96
C THR A 69 -14.96 58.34 -35.29
N ALA A 70 -15.57 58.45 -36.48
CA ALA A 70 -16.66 57.60 -36.91
C ALA A 70 -16.13 56.23 -37.37
N THR A 71 -16.68 55.17 -36.83
CA THR A 71 -16.30 53.77 -37.14
C THR A 71 -16.41 53.43 -38.61
N ALA A 72 -17.34 54.07 -39.32
CA ALA A 72 -17.56 53.87 -40.78
C ALA A 72 -16.41 54.39 -41.67
N LEU A 73 -15.50 55.23 -41.14
CA LEU A 73 -14.35 55.77 -41.86
C LEU A 73 -13.07 54.95 -41.70
N GLN A 74 -13.14 53.75 -41.16
CA GLN A 74 -12.05 52.75 -41.01
C GLN A 74 -10.79 53.26 -40.26
N SER A 75 -10.88 54.31 -39.48
CA SER A 75 -9.76 54.87 -38.71
C SER A 75 -9.64 54.29 -37.29
N THR A 76 -10.33 53.18 -37.01
CA THR A 76 -10.30 52.53 -35.71
C THR A 76 -9.20 51.44 -35.65
N GLN A 77 -8.52 51.38 -34.50
CA GLN A 77 -7.47 50.40 -34.25
C GLN A 77 -7.80 49.60 -32.97
N VAL A 78 -7.28 48.38 -32.91
CA VAL A 78 -7.41 47.55 -31.71
C VAL A 78 -6.36 47.94 -30.68
N THR A 79 -6.80 48.23 -29.48
CA THR A 79 -5.93 48.55 -28.35
C THR A 79 -6.19 47.59 -27.18
N PRO A 80 -5.34 47.56 -26.14
CA PRO A 80 -5.58 46.74 -24.97
C PRO A 80 -6.89 47.04 -24.21
N PHE A 81 -7.45 48.23 -24.39
CA PHE A 81 -8.63 48.69 -23.66
C PHE A 81 -9.92 48.75 -24.49
N ASP A 82 -9.77 48.83 -25.83
CA ASP A 82 -10.92 48.96 -26.74
C ASP A 82 -10.61 48.42 -28.14
N PRO A 83 -11.45 47.56 -28.72
CA PRO A 83 -11.27 47.01 -30.05
C PRO A 83 -11.58 48.03 -31.17
N PHE A 84 -12.22 49.16 -30.86
CA PHE A 84 -12.62 50.23 -31.81
C PHE A 84 -12.08 51.60 -31.42
N TYR A 85 -10.80 51.66 -31.10
CA TYR A 85 -10.16 52.89 -30.64
C TYR A 85 -9.86 53.84 -31.83
N PRO A 86 -10.27 55.11 -31.82
CA PRO A 86 -10.01 56.04 -32.91
C PRO A 86 -8.52 56.33 -33.08
N GLY A 87 -8.04 56.29 -34.33
CA GLY A 87 -6.61 56.54 -34.61
C GLY A 87 -6.12 57.92 -34.15
N VAL A 88 -6.97 58.95 -34.22
CA VAL A 88 -6.63 60.29 -33.73
C VAL A 88 -6.38 60.30 -32.22
N GLU A 89 -7.09 59.50 -31.44
CA GLU A 89 -6.89 59.37 -30.00
C GLU A 89 -5.63 58.60 -29.64
N ILE A 90 -5.16 57.67 -30.51
CA ILE A 90 -3.84 57.08 -30.40
C ILE A 90 -2.76 58.12 -30.52
N HIS A 91 -2.85 59.00 -31.52
CA HIS A 91 -1.92 60.11 -31.68
C HIS A 91 -1.95 61.08 -30.47
N ALA A 92 -3.13 61.33 -29.91
CA ALA A 92 -3.26 62.14 -28.68
C ALA A 92 -2.55 61.46 -27.49
N THR A 93 -2.71 60.13 -27.37
CA THR A 93 -2.02 59.34 -26.34
C THR A 93 -0.50 59.37 -26.49
N VAL A 94 0.00 59.26 -27.73
CA VAL A 94 1.45 59.36 -28.02
C VAL A 94 1.98 60.73 -27.65
N VAL A 95 1.30 61.84 -28.01
CA VAL A 95 1.70 63.20 -27.64
C VAL A 95 1.68 63.36 -26.13
N ASP A 96 0.67 62.90 -25.43
CA ASP A 96 0.60 62.95 -23.97
C ASP A 96 1.75 62.16 -23.32
N ASN A 97 2.03 60.95 -23.84
CA ASN A 97 3.15 60.13 -23.35
C ASN A 97 4.50 60.84 -23.50
N ILE A 98 4.73 61.53 -24.64
CA ILE A 98 5.95 62.26 -24.87
C ILE A 98 6.07 63.47 -23.92
N LEU A 99 4.98 64.24 -23.78
CA LEU A 99 4.98 65.44 -22.93
C LEU A 99 5.12 65.13 -21.44
N ARG A 100 4.49 64.02 -20.99
CA ARG A 100 4.57 63.56 -19.58
C ARG A 100 5.73 62.65 -19.30
N GLN A 101 6.49 62.24 -20.33
CA GLN A 101 7.62 61.32 -20.20
C GLN A 101 7.20 59.97 -19.54
N ASN A 102 5.98 59.49 -19.84
CA ASN A 102 5.40 58.28 -19.22
C ASN A 102 5.17 57.16 -20.21
N SER A 103 5.88 57.17 -21.34
CA SER A 103 5.88 56.04 -22.29
C SER A 103 6.51 54.77 -21.72
N LEU A 104 5.90 53.64 -22.05
CA LEU A 104 6.46 52.36 -21.61
C LEU A 104 7.78 52.09 -22.33
N HIS A 105 8.78 51.61 -21.62
CA HIS A 105 10.08 51.29 -22.18
C HIS A 105 10.70 50.02 -21.55
N ARG A 106 11.63 49.41 -22.28
CA ARG A 106 12.34 48.24 -21.82
C ARG A 106 13.84 48.41 -22.03
N PRO A 107 14.51 48.96 -21.05
CA PRO A 107 15.97 49.16 -21.12
C PRO A 107 16.77 47.88 -21.27
N ASP A 108 17.91 47.88 -21.95
CA ASP A 108 18.74 46.71 -22.17
C ASP A 108 19.20 46.04 -20.86
N TRP A 109 19.46 46.82 -19.82
CA TRP A 109 19.85 46.30 -18.51
C TRP A 109 18.76 45.47 -17.85
N ILE A 110 17.48 45.75 -18.08
CA ILE A 110 16.34 44.95 -17.61
C ILE A 110 16.38 43.58 -18.26
N VAL A 111 16.65 43.48 -19.55
CA VAL A 111 16.70 42.21 -20.27
C VAL A 111 17.83 41.32 -19.70
N VAL A 112 19.02 41.88 -19.47
CA VAL A 112 20.10 41.16 -18.83
C VAL A 112 19.75 40.75 -17.39
N GLY A 113 19.15 41.68 -16.63
CA GLY A 113 18.70 41.43 -15.27
C GLY A 113 17.67 40.33 -15.17
N GLU A 114 16.72 40.22 -16.12
CA GLU A 114 15.72 39.16 -16.19
C GLU A 114 16.35 37.79 -16.38
N TYR A 115 17.38 37.65 -17.26
CA TYR A 115 18.06 36.36 -17.43
C TYR A 115 18.84 35.94 -16.17
N ILE A 116 19.52 36.87 -15.52
CA ILE A 116 20.22 36.59 -14.26
C ILE A 116 19.20 36.22 -13.18
N PHE A 117 18.10 36.96 -13.07
CA PHE A 117 17.02 36.67 -12.14
C PHE A 117 16.42 35.27 -12.35
N LEU A 118 16.11 34.90 -13.61
CA LEU A 118 15.62 33.56 -13.94
C LEU A 118 16.60 32.46 -13.50
N ALA A 119 17.90 32.64 -13.77
CA ALA A 119 18.89 31.66 -13.35
C ALA A 119 18.95 31.50 -11.83
N LEU A 120 19.00 32.61 -11.08
CA LEU A 120 19.04 32.59 -9.62
C LEU A 120 17.74 32.09 -9.02
N LEU A 121 16.60 32.50 -9.56
CA LEU A 121 15.27 32.02 -9.13
C LEU A 121 15.16 30.51 -9.35
N GLY A 122 15.61 29.99 -10.49
CA GLY A 122 15.59 28.55 -10.78
C GLY A 122 16.38 27.74 -9.77
N LEU A 123 17.62 28.17 -9.47
CA LEU A 123 18.46 27.52 -8.45
C LEU A 123 17.80 27.59 -7.06
N PHE A 124 17.28 28.76 -6.69
CA PHE A 124 16.62 28.97 -5.41
C PHE A 124 15.36 28.12 -5.26
N LEU A 125 14.47 28.12 -6.26
CA LEU A 125 13.25 27.29 -6.25
C LEU A 125 13.57 25.80 -6.18
N THR A 126 14.56 25.35 -6.94
CA THR A 126 15.00 23.95 -6.91
C THR A 126 15.50 23.57 -5.52
N PHE A 127 16.31 24.42 -4.90
CA PHE A 127 16.79 24.19 -3.53
C PHE A 127 15.65 24.14 -2.51
N VAL A 128 14.75 25.12 -2.54
CA VAL A 128 13.63 25.20 -1.59
C VAL A 128 12.66 24.03 -1.78
N TYR A 129 12.22 23.77 -3.01
CA TYR A 129 11.29 22.68 -3.29
C TYR A 129 11.87 21.29 -3.00
N SER A 130 13.18 21.12 -3.08
CA SER A 130 13.83 19.86 -2.70
C SER A 130 13.82 19.60 -1.18
N ARG A 131 13.75 20.65 -0.34
CA ARG A 131 13.82 20.55 1.14
C ARG A 131 12.47 20.64 1.84
N VAL A 132 11.50 21.31 1.26
CA VAL A 132 10.20 21.61 1.88
C VAL A 132 9.18 20.52 1.57
N ARG A 133 8.25 20.23 2.48
CA ARG A 133 7.14 19.29 2.25
C ARG A 133 6.22 19.82 1.14
N SER A 134 5.65 18.91 0.35
CA SER A 134 4.85 19.23 -0.85
C SER A 134 3.74 20.27 -0.60
N VAL A 135 3.05 20.19 0.52
CA VAL A 135 1.99 21.15 0.90
C VAL A 135 2.53 22.57 1.04
N TYR A 136 3.65 22.74 1.75
CA TYR A 136 4.26 24.07 1.94
C TYR A 136 4.91 24.59 0.65
N ALA A 137 5.39 23.69 -0.22
CA ALA A 137 5.94 24.04 -1.52
C ALA A 137 4.89 24.70 -2.43
N ILE A 138 3.62 24.23 -2.40
CA ILE A 138 2.50 24.84 -3.12
C ILE A 138 2.30 26.30 -2.68
N PHE A 139 2.14 26.52 -1.38
CA PHE A 139 1.96 27.88 -0.84
C PHE A 139 3.13 28.81 -1.16
N PHE A 140 4.35 28.27 -1.03
CA PHE A 140 5.55 29.03 -1.36
C PHE A 140 5.60 29.42 -2.85
N GLY A 141 5.23 28.50 -3.75
CA GLY A 141 5.14 28.79 -5.18
C GLY A 141 4.15 29.89 -5.51
N PHE A 142 2.99 29.88 -4.87
CA PHE A 142 2.01 30.98 -5.01
C PHE A 142 2.53 32.31 -4.48
N ILE A 143 3.23 32.32 -3.36
CA ILE A 143 3.82 33.55 -2.79
C ILE A 143 4.86 34.14 -3.75
N VAL A 144 5.75 33.30 -4.30
CA VAL A 144 6.78 33.74 -5.26
C VAL A 144 6.12 34.27 -6.54
N ALA A 145 5.10 33.57 -7.04
CA ALA A 145 4.35 33.99 -8.21
C ALA A 145 3.66 35.35 -8.00
N ALA A 146 2.96 35.54 -6.89
CA ALA A 146 2.32 36.76 -6.52
C ALA A 146 3.31 37.92 -6.32
N ALA A 147 4.41 37.66 -5.61
CA ALA A 147 5.45 38.67 -5.37
C ALA A 147 6.04 39.19 -6.69
N HIS A 148 6.37 38.29 -7.63
CA HIS A 148 6.88 38.68 -8.94
C HIS A 148 5.84 39.42 -9.77
N PHE A 149 4.58 38.98 -9.74
CA PHE A 149 3.49 39.66 -10.43
C PHE A 149 3.29 41.09 -9.91
N TYR A 150 3.21 41.29 -8.61
CA TYR A 150 3.09 42.61 -8.01
C TYR A 150 4.31 43.52 -8.25
N PHE A 151 5.52 42.93 -8.24
CA PHE A 151 6.73 43.64 -8.60
C PHE A 151 6.70 44.15 -10.04
N SER A 152 6.28 43.29 -10.98
CA SER A 152 6.15 43.67 -12.39
C SER A 152 5.12 44.78 -12.61
N GLN A 153 3.97 44.71 -11.90
CA GLN A 153 2.96 45.79 -11.94
C GLN A 153 3.50 47.07 -11.37
N TRP A 154 4.18 47.02 -10.25
CA TRP A 154 4.80 48.20 -9.64
C TRP A 154 5.84 48.88 -10.56
N MET A 155 6.69 48.08 -11.23
CA MET A 155 7.68 48.59 -12.20
C MET A 155 6.98 49.29 -13.38
N MET A 156 5.89 48.72 -13.88
CA MET A 156 5.11 49.30 -14.97
C MET A 156 4.40 50.59 -14.55
N GLU A 157 3.81 50.67 -13.35
CA GLU A 157 3.05 51.85 -12.89
C GLU A 157 3.91 53.01 -12.43
N LYS A 158 5.08 52.72 -11.83
CA LYS A 158 5.91 53.77 -11.23
C LYS A 158 7.07 54.19 -12.13
N GLU A 159 7.71 53.23 -12.75
CA GLU A 159 8.94 53.46 -13.54
C GLU A 159 8.67 53.37 -15.05
N PHE A 160 7.43 53.04 -15.46
CA PHE A 160 7.06 52.79 -16.86
C PHE A 160 7.93 51.73 -17.56
N ILE A 161 8.50 50.82 -16.79
CA ILE A 161 9.38 49.75 -17.26
C ILE A 161 8.60 48.45 -17.42
N LEU A 162 8.71 47.83 -18.59
CA LEU A 162 8.11 46.54 -18.89
C LEU A 162 9.00 45.41 -18.41
N VAL A 163 8.51 44.63 -17.44
CA VAL A 163 9.15 43.41 -16.93
C VAL A 163 8.35 42.19 -17.38
N THR A 164 9.05 41.16 -17.84
CA THR A 164 8.41 39.94 -18.37
C THR A 164 7.88 39.06 -17.24
N ASN A 165 6.60 38.78 -17.24
CA ASN A 165 5.93 37.97 -16.23
C ASN A 165 5.87 36.47 -16.58
N ILE A 166 5.77 36.13 -17.87
CA ILE A 166 5.46 34.77 -18.31
C ILE A 166 6.57 33.78 -17.95
N PHE A 167 7.83 34.13 -18.20
CA PHE A 167 8.96 33.18 -18.02
C PHE A 167 9.18 32.78 -16.55
N PRO A 168 9.20 33.68 -15.54
CA PRO A 168 9.33 33.30 -14.14
C PRO A 168 8.16 32.43 -13.66
N GLN A 169 6.93 32.71 -14.11
CA GLN A 169 5.76 31.92 -13.76
C GLN A 169 5.84 30.51 -14.35
N LEU A 170 6.19 30.41 -15.63
CA LEU A 170 6.36 29.12 -16.32
C LEU A 170 7.49 28.30 -15.67
N GLN A 171 8.63 28.93 -15.37
CA GLN A 171 9.75 28.30 -14.69
C GLN A 171 9.34 27.75 -13.31
N ASN A 172 8.65 28.55 -12.50
CA ASN A 172 8.13 28.14 -11.21
C ASN A 172 7.21 26.91 -11.31
N ALA A 173 6.28 26.92 -12.27
CA ALA A 173 5.36 25.81 -12.49
C ALA A 173 6.08 24.54 -12.99
N LEU A 174 7.06 24.67 -13.89
CA LEU A 174 7.82 23.54 -14.42
C LEU A 174 8.71 22.90 -13.36
N ILE A 175 9.47 23.70 -12.57
CA ILE A 175 10.32 23.17 -11.50
C ILE A 175 9.48 22.48 -10.44
N PHE A 176 8.35 23.10 -10.03
CA PHE A 176 7.42 22.51 -9.07
C PHE A 176 6.91 21.15 -9.58
N SER A 177 6.37 21.12 -10.81
CA SER A 177 5.79 19.90 -11.40
C SER A 177 6.84 18.79 -11.54
N ALA A 178 8.04 19.11 -12.01
CA ALA A 178 9.12 18.14 -12.19
C ALA A 178 9.56 17.53 -10.85
N LEU A 179 9.76 18.36 -9.82
CA LEU A 179 10.17 17.89 -8.50
C LEU A 179 9.07 17.10 -7.78
N MET A 180 7.80 17.47 -7.95
CA MET A 180 6.68 16.71 -7.39
C MET A 180 6.53 15.35 -8.07
N ALA A 181 6.65 15.28 -9.38
CA ALA A 181 6.64 14.02 -10.12
C ALA A 181 7.83 13.12 -9.70
N TYR A 182 9.03 13.67 -9.54
CA TYR A 182 10.19 12.93 -9.05
C TYR A 182 9.97 12.36 -7.65
N ARG A 183 9.47 13.16 -6.71
CA ARG A 183 9.16 12.73 -5.34
C ARG A 183 8.10 11.64 -5.30
N TYR A 184 7.01 11.83 -6.02
CA TYR A 184 5.95 10.84 -6.11
C TYR A 184 6.48 9.48 -6.59
N ASN A 185 7.24 9.46 -7.68
CA ASN A 185 7.84 8.24 -8.20
C ASN A 185 8.83 7.59 -7.23
N THR A 186 9.59 8.39 -6.48
CA THR A 186 10.58 7.87 -5.52
C THR A 186 9.90 7.28 -4.28
N GLU A 187 8.90 7.94 -3.72
CA GLU A 187 8.13 7.45 -2.58
C GLU A 187 7.38 6.15 -2.91
N GLU A 188 6.72 6.08 -4.08
CA GLU A 188 6.04 4.87 -4.56
C GLU A 188 7.02 3.70 -4.75
N ARG A 189 8.19 3.94 -5.34
CA ARG A 189 9.23 2.92 -5.51
C ARG A 189 9.77 2.42 -4.18
N GLN A 190 10.04 3.31 -3.22
CA GLN A 190 10.49 2.91 -1.89
C GLN A 190 9.45 2.07 -1.17
N LYS A 191 8.18 2.47 -1.20
CA LYS A 191 7.08 1.71 -0.61
C LYS A 191 6.96 0.32 -1.23
N SER A 192 6.97 0.23 -2.55
CA SER A 192 6.93 -1.04 -3.28
C SER A 192 8.16 -1.91 -3.00
N TYR A 193 9.35 -1.33 -2.92
CA TYR A 193 10.57 -2.05 -2.57
C TYR A 193 10.50 -2.64 -1.16
N ILE A 194 10.08 -1.85 -0.16
CA ILE A 194 9.89 -2.31 1.21
C ILE A 194 8.87 -3.45 1.25
N GLN A 195 7.72 -3.29 0.60
CA GLN A 195 6.70 -4.32 0.51
C GLN A 195 7.26 -5.62 -0.09
N ASN A 196 7.99 -5.55 -1.19
CA ASN A 196 8.56 -6.72 -1.87
C ASN A 196 9.66 -7.43 -1.05
N VAL A 197 10.49 -6.68 -0.34
CA VAL A 197 11.53 -7.27 0.52
C VAL A 197 10.90 -7.97 1.73
N PHE A 198 10.01 -7.28 2.42
CA PHE A 198 9.39 -7.82 3.64
C PHE A 198 8.33 -8.88 3.38
N SER A 199 7.72 -8.95 2.18
CA SER A 199 6.77 -10.00 1.81
C SER A 199 7.41 -11.40 1.78
N ARG A 200 8.74 -11.48 1.72
CA ARG A 200 9.48 -12.74 1.82
C ARG A 200 9.64 -13.23 3.27
N TYR A 201 9.48 -12.35 4.24
CA TYR A 201 9.68 -12.63 5.68
C TYR A 201 8.39 -12.52 6.50
N MET A 202 7.38 -11.84 5.98
CA MET A 202 6.11 -11.60 6.65
C MET A 202 4.95 -11.77 5.67
N SER A 203 3.77 -12.15 6.18
CA SER A 203 2.59 -12.21 5.32
C SER A 203 2.27 -10.83 4.73
N PRO A 204 1.87 -10.73 3.46
CA PRO A 204 1.51 -9.44 2.82
C PRO A 204 0.47 -8.64 3.63
N ARG A 205 -0.47 -9.33 4.28
CA ARG A 205 -1.51 -8.72 5.12
C ARG A 205 -0.94 -8.07 6.38
N LEU A 206 0.08 -8.67 6.99
CA LEU A 206 0.76 -8.07 8.15
C LEU A 206 1.50 -6.81 7.73
N ILE A 207 2.17 -6.83 6.59
CA ILE A 207 2.86 -5.67 6.03
C ILE A 207 1.88 -4.52 5.78
N ASP A 208 0.74 -4.80 5.15
CA ASP A 208 -0.30 -3.79 4.90
C ASP A 208 -0.85 -3.17 6.20
N GLN A 209 -1.01 -3.98 7.23
CA GLN A 209 -1.45 -3.50 8.54
C GLN A 209 -0.39 -2.61 9.21
N LEU A 210 0.88 -2.97 9.12
CA LEU A 210 2.00 -2.19 9.64
C LEU A 210 2.20 -0.86 8.91
N LEU A 211 2.00 -0.85 7.59
CA LEU A 211 2.08 0.37 6.78
C LEU A 211 0.92 1.34 7.04
N LYS A 212 -0.27 0.80 7.39
CA LYS A 212 -1.44 1.63 7.74
C LYS A 212 -1.35 2.24 9.13
N ASP A 213 -0.71 1.55 10.06
CA ASP A 213 -0.63 1.97 11.46
C ASP A 213 0.71 1.57 12.10
N SER A 214 1.70 2.41 11.86
CA SER A 214 3.05 2.23 12.42
C SER A 214 3.09 2.27 13.97
N GLY A 215 2.04 2.77 14.62
CA GLY A 215 1.89 2.75 16.08
C GLY A 215 1.66 1.35 16.67
N LYS A 216 1.27 0.38 15.84
CA LYS A 216 1.08 -1.04 16.27
C LYS A 216 2.38 -1.85 16.35
N LEU A 217 3.51 -1.30 15.98
CA LEU A 217 4.85 -1.90 16.19
C LEU A 217 5.33 -1.82 17.66
N LYS A 218 4.41 -1.92 18.61
CA LYS A 218 4.77 -2.01 20.04
C LYS A 218 4.83 -3.46 20.47
N LEU A 219 5.77 -3.78 21.37
CA LEU A 219 5.76 -5.05 22.09
C LEU A 219 4.41 -5.23 22.79
N GLY A 220 3.85 -6.42 22.67
CA GLY A 220 2.59 -6.77 23.29
C GLY A 220 1.75 -7.64 22.36
N GLY A 221 0.69 -8.19 22.92
CA GLY A 221 -0.25 -9.04 22.20
C GLY A 221 -1.66 -8.82 22.69
N GLU A 222 -2.61 -9.24 21.89
CA GLU A 222 -4.03 -9.27 22.22
C GLU A 222 -4.50 -10.72 22.40
N GLN A 223 -5.40 -10.95 23.33
CA GLN A 223 -6.01 -12.26 23.52
C GLN A 223 -7.18 -12.42 22.55
N LYS A 224 -7.11 -13.45 21.71
CA LYS A 224 -8.15 -13.76 20.73
C LYS A 224 -8.41 -15.25 20.64
N GLU A 225 -9.63 -15.62 20.25
CA GLU A 225 -9.94 -16.99 19.88
C GLU A 225 -9.49 -17.23 18.44
N LEU A 226 -8.49 -18.10 18.26
CA LEU A 226 -7.80 -18.39 17.02
C LEU A 226 -7.54 -19.89 16.92
N THR A 227 -7.05 -20.34 15.76
CA THR A 227 -6.65 -21.73 15.56
C THR A 227 -5.13 -21.83 15.35
N ALA A 228 -4.46 -22.55 16.24
CA ALA A 228 -3.05 -22.89 16.14
C ALA A 228 -2.87 -24.16 15.30
N PHE A 229 -1.82 -24.18 14.48
CA PHE A 229 -1.46 -25.24 13.57
C PHE A 229 0.03 -25.57 13.72
N PHE A 230 0.34 -26.83 13.93
CA PHE A 230 1.70 -27.35 14.02
C PHE A 230 1.85 -28.53 13.11
N SER A 231 2.94 -28.57 12.34
CA SER A 231 3.31 -29.75 11.54
C SER A 231 4.78 -30.08 11.70
N ASP A 232 5.14 -31.37 11.53
CA ASP A 232 6.48 -31.91 11.63
C ASP A 232 6.62 -33.15 10.73
N LEU A 233 7.80 -33.36 10.10
CA LEU A 233 8.05 -34.53 9.27
C LEU A 233 8.54 -35.70 10.13
N GLU A 234 7.90 -36.86 9.97
CA GLU A 234 8.30 -38.06 10.68
C GLU A 234 9.62 -38.58 10.14
N GLY A 235 10.59 -38.77 11.04
CA GLY A 235 11.89 -39.35 10.69
C GLY A 235 12.84 -38.39 9.96
N PHE A 236 12.52 -37.11 9.88
CA PHE A 236 13.34 -36.14 9.15
C PHE A 236 14.77 -36.02 9.70
N THR A 237 14.97 -36.07 11.00
CA THR A 237 16.32 -36.02 11.60
C THR A 237 17.24 -37.14 11.06
N ALA A 238 16.77 -38.39 11.05
CA ALA A 238 17.54 -39.49 10.51
C ALA A 238 17.73 -39.40 8.98
N PHE A 239 16.77 -38.81 8.27
CA PHE A 239 16.88 -38.55 6.84
C PHE A 239 17.92 -37.50 6.54
N SER A 240 17.92 -36.39 7.28
CA SER A 240 18.81 -35.26 7.07
C SER A 240 20.28 -35.56 7.32
N GLU A 241 20.58 -36.52 8.21
CA GLU A 241 21.94 -36.99 8.47
C GLU A 241 22.61 -37.64 7.24
N ASN A 242 21.82 -38.11 6.27
CA ASN A 242 22.32 -38.78 5.06
C ASN A 242 22.43 -37.83 3.84
N LEU A 243 22.14 -36.55 4.01
CA LEU A 243 22.17 -35.54 2.95
C LEU A 243 23.38 -34.61 3.11
N SER A 244 23.90 -34.12 1.99
CA SER A 244 24.77 -32.95 2.02
C SER A 244 24.00 -31.72 2.45
N ALA A 245 24.72 -30.69 2.93
CA ALA A 245 24.07 -29.42 3.35
C ALA A 245 23.26 -28.74 2.23
N GLU A 246 23.75 -28.85 0.99
CA GLU A 246 23.09 -28.29 -0.19
C GLU A 246 21.81 -29.07 -0.53
N GLU A 247 21.84 -30.37 -0.53
CA GLU A 247 20.67 -31.25 -0.77
C GLU A 247 19.61 -31.04 0.31
N LEU A 248 20.02 -30.92 1.58
CA LEU A 248 19.13 -30.66 2.69
C LEU A 248 18.40 -29.33 2.51
N VAL A 249 19.13 -28.24 2.18
CA VAL A 249 18.54 -26.92 1.96
C VAL A 249 17.59 -26.92 0.76
N GLN A 250 17.98 -27.58 -0.34
CA GLN A 250 17.14 -27.71 -1.52
C GLN A 250 15.85 -28.49 -1.24
N PHE A 251 15.95 -29.60 -0.50
CA PHE A 251 14.80 -30.38 -0.07
C PHE A 251 13.85 -29.55 0.81
N LEU A 252 14.39 -28.90 1.85
CA LEU A 252 13.61 -28.06 2.75
C LEU A 252 12.92 -26.91 2.02
N ASN A 253 13.65 -26.21 1.15
CA ASN A 253 13.08 -25.11 0.38
C ASN A 253 11.93 -25.56 -0.52
N THR A 254 12.04 -26.72 -1.17
CA THR A 254 10.97 -27.29 -2.00
C THR A 254 9.75 -27.64 -1.14
N TYR A 255 9.96 -28.40 -0.07
CA TYR A 255 8.90 -28.81 0.84
C TYR A 255 8.20 -27.62 1.50
N LEU A 256 8.97 -26.72 2.14
CA LEU A 256 8.43 -25.57 2.85
C LEU A 256 7.71 -24.61 1.90
N THR A 257 8.18 -24.45 0.66
CA THR A 257 7.52 -23.61 -0.35
C THR A 257 6.13 -24.16 -0.69
N GLU A 258 6.02 -25.44 -0.99
CA GLU A 258 4.74 -26.06 -1.34
C GLU A 258 3.75 -25.99 -0.18
N MET A 259 4.19 -26.28 1.04
CA MET A 259 3.34 -26.25 2.23
C MET A 259 2.92 -24.81 2.58
N THR A 260 3.83 -23.85 2.47
CA THR A 260 3.53 -22.44 2.75
C THR A 260 2.58 -21.84 1.72
N ASN A 261 2.70 -22.22 0.44
CA ASN A 261 1.75 -21.79 -0.58
C ASN A 261 0.32 -22.21 -0.25
N ILE A 262 0.15 -23.45 0.26
CA ILE A 262 -1.15 -23.95 0.72
C ILE A 262 -1.63 -23.15 1.95
N LEU A 263 -0.75 -22.90 2.93
CA LEU A 263 -1.06 -22.11 4.10
C LEU A 263 -1.59 -20.72 3.75
N VAL A 264 -0.87 -20.00 2.88
CA VAL A 264 -1.19 -18.64 2.44
C VAL A 264 -2.47 -18.59 1.60
N LYS A 265 -2.73 -19.59 0.76
CA LYS A 265 -3.96 -19.74 -0.03
C LYS A 265 -5.22 -19.68 0.84
N TYR A 266 -5.15 -20.19 2.07
CA TYR A 266 -6.26 -20.20 3.04
C TYR A 266 -6.14 -19.11 4.11
N ASP A 267 -5.36 -18.08 3.87
CA ASP A 267 -5.17 -16.94 4.79
C ASP A 267 -4.52 -17.32 6.13
N GLY A 268 -3.76 -18.41 6.16
CA GLY A 268 -2.94 -18.77 7.31
C GLY A 268 -1.77 -17.82 7.49
N THR A 269 -1.42 -17.55 8.74
CA THR A 269 -0.26 -16.74 9.10
C THR A 269 0.85 -17.65 9.59
N LEU A 270 1.99 -17.62 8.92
CA LEU A 270 3.19 -18.32 9.35
C LEU A 270 3.76 -17.59 10.57
N ASP A 271 3.95 -18.32 11.68
CA ASP A 271 4.71 -17.85 12.84
C ASP A 271 6.21 -18.03 12.59
N LYS A 272 6.64 -19.27 12.38
CA LYS A 272 8.03 -19.61 12.06
C LYS A 272 8.18 -21.04 11.55
N TYR A 273 9.31 -21.29 10.91
CA TYR A 273 9.84 -22.63 10.70
C TYR A 273 10.75 -23.01 11.87
N ASP A 274 10.78 -24.31 12.20
CA ASP A 274 11.69 -24.90 13.20
C ASP A 274 12.25 -26.20 12.60
N GLY A 275 13.30 -26.04 11.77
CA GLY A 275 13.76 -27.07 10.87
C GLY A 275 12.73 -27.39 9.79
N ASP A 276 12.19 -28.59 9.81
CA ASP A 276 11.13 -29.08 8.93
C ASP A 276 9.71 -28.78 9.46
N ALA A 277 9.61 -28.36 10.71
CA ALA A 277 8.34 -28.05 11.35
C ALA A 277 7.80 -26.68 10.93
N ILE A 278 6.49 -26.62 10.69
CA ILE A 278 5.75 -25.39 10.39
C ILE A 278 4.87 -25.03 11.58
N LYS A 279 5.06 -23.83 12.14
CA LYS A 279 4.21 -23.26 13.16
C LYS A 279 3.41 -22.12 12.55
N ALA A 280 2.09 -22.21 12.59
CA ALA A 280 1.19 -21.26 11.93
C ALA A 280 -0.11 -21.09 12.74
N PHE A 281 -0.85 -20.03 12.42
CA PHE A 281 -2.15 -19.79 13.02
C PHE A 281 -3.13 -19.13 12.05
N PHE A 282 -4.42 -19.19 12.37
CA PHE A 282 -5.52 -18.67 11.54
C PHE A 282 -6.42 -17.74 12.35
N GLY A 283 -6.85 -16.62 11.74
CA GLY A 283 -7.71 -15.62 12.35
C GLY A 283 -6.99 -14.35 12.83
N ALA A 284 -5.70 -14.24 12.59
CA ALA A 284 -4.93 -13.01 12.81
C ALA A 284 -3.83 -12.89 11.73
N PRO A 285 -3.37 -11.67 11.40
CA PRO A 285 -3.74 -10.35 11.97
C PRO A 285 -5.16 -9.90 11.64
N ILE A 286 -5.76 -10.43 10.57
CA ILE A 286 -7.14 -10.15 10.19
C ILE A 286 -8.02 -11.29 10.69
N TYR A 287 -9.02 -10.96 11.51
CA TYR A 287 -9.94 -11.95 12.07
C TYR A 287 -10.97 -12.41 11.02
N PHE A 288 -11.21 -13.71 10.98
CA PHE A 288 -12.30 -14.34 10.23
C PHE A 288 -12.89 -15.50 11.03
N LYS A 289 -14.21 -15.64 10.99
CA LYS A 289 -14.94 -16.62 11.82
C LYS A 289 -14.66 -18.09 11.47
N ASP A 290 -14.25 -18.35 10.24
CA ASP A 290 -14.02 -19.70 9.71
C ASP A 290 -12.55 -20.17 9.84
N HIS A 291 -11.79 -19.63 10.80
CA HIS A 291 -10.37 -19.94 11.02
C HIS A 291 -10.12 -21.44 11.30
N ALA A 292 -10.99 -22.09 12.09
CA ALA A 292 -10.87 -23.53 12.39
C ALA A 292 -11.11 -24.40 11.13
N LYS A 293 -12.11 -24.07 10.33
CA LYS A 293 -12.41 -24.72 9.05
C LYS A 293 -11.22 -24.61 8.10
N ARG A 294 -10.65 -23.40 7.94
CA ARG A 294 -9.52 -23.16 7.03
C ARG A 294 -8.28 -23.92 7.47
N ALA A 295 -7.98 -23.94 8.77
CA ALA A 295 -6.87 -24.75 9.32
C ALA A 295 -7.03 -26.23 9.00
N CYS A 296 -8.24 -26.78 9.14
CA CYS A 296 -8.52 -28.19 8.77
C CYS A 296 -8.37 -28.42 7.26
N TRP A 297 -8.82 -27.50 6.41
CA TRP A 297 -8.68 -27.63 4.96
C TRP A 297 -7.22 -27.54 4.50
N VAL A 298 -6.42 -26.68 5.14
CA VAL A 298 -4.96 -26.65 4.92
C VAL A 298 -4.33 -27.98 5.27
N CYS A 299 -4.69 -28.56 6.42
CA CYS A 299 -4.19 -29.87 6.83
C CYS A 299 -4.47 -30.94 5.77
N VAL A 300 -5.71 -31.02 5.26
CA VAL A 300 -6.08 -31.99 4.23
C VAL A 300 -5.29 -31.76 2.95
N GLU A 301 -5.23 -30.52 2.46
CA GLU A 301 -4.54 -30.21 1.20
C GLU A 301 -3.02 -30.37 1.31
N MET A 302 -2.42 -30.09 2.49
CA MET A 302 -1.00 -30.36 2.73
C MET A 302 -0.70 -31.88 2.71
N GLN A 303 -1.57 -32.72 3.28
CA GLN A 303 -1.41 -34.18 3.22
C GLN A 303 -1.54 -34.71 1.78
N GLU A 304 -2.49 -34.21 1.00
CA GLU A 304 -2.66 -34.53 -0.42
C GLU A 304 -1.41 -34.13 -1.23
N LYS A 305 -0.91 -32.90 -1.02
CA LYS A 305 0.30 -32.41 -1.70
C LYS A 305 1.54 -33.21 -1.31
N LEU A 306 1.67 -33.57 -0.03
CA LEU A 306 2.78 -34.39 0.43
C LEU A 306 2.74 -35.79 -0.21
N GLU A 307 1.56 -36.35 -0.45
CA GLU A 307 1.41 -37.61 -1.19
C GLU A 307 1.95 -37.49 -2.62
N GLU A 308 1.69 -36.37 -3.30
CA GLU A 308 2.27 -36.11 -4.63
C GLU A 308 3.81 -36.02 -4.55
N LEU A 309 4.34 -35.26 -3.59
CA LEU A 309 5.79 -35.14 -3.40
C LEU A 309 6.45 -36.47 -3.09
N ARG A 310 5.84 -37.31 -2.26
CA ARG A 310 6.34 -38.65 -1.95
C ARG A 310 6.45 -39.53 -3.19
N ARG A 311 5.48 -39.45 -4.11
CA ARG A 311 5.57 -40.20 -5.39
C ARG A 311 6.78 -39.77 -6.21
N GLY A 312 7.08 -38.47 -6.25
CA GLY A 312 8.29 -37.93 -6.88
C GLY A 312 9.57 -38.42 -6.18
N TRP A 313 9.64 -38.28 -4.85
CA TRP A 313 10.78 -38.72 -4.06
C TRP A 313 11.06 -40.20 -4.18
N LYS A 314 10.03 -41.03 -4.25
CA LYS A 314 10.17 -42.47 -4.46
C LYS A 314 10.82 -42.82 -5.80
N MET A 315 10.48 -42.08 -6.86
CA MET A 315 11.12 -42.24 -8.18
C MET A 315 12.60 -41.83 -8.16
N GLU A 316 12.95 -40.88 -7.27
CA GLU A 316 14.33 -40.43 -7.04
C GLU A 316 15.10 -41.30 -6.04
N GLY A 317 14.51 -42.37 -5.52
CA GLY A 317 15.14 -43.25 -4.51
C GLY A 317 15.24 -42.65 -3.11
N LYS A 318 14.51 -41.55 -2.83
CA LYS A 318 14.44 -40.89 -1.53
C LYS A 318 13.40 -41.58 -0.63
N PRO A 319 13.51 -41.50 0.70
CA PRO A 319 12.56 -42.12 1.63
C PRO A 319 11.18 -41.41 1.57
N GLU A 320 10.15 -42.20 1.86
CA GLU A 320 8.77 -41.71 1.95
C GLU A 320 8.54 -41.03 3.31
N LEU A 321 8.70 -39.68 3.37
CA LEU A 321 8.47 -38.94 4.59
C LEU A 321 6.98 -38.68 4.79
N HIS A 322 6.52 -38.76 6.03
CA HIS A 322 5.15 -38.49 6.45
C HIS A 322 5.11 -37.26 7.33
N MET A 323 4.04 -36.46 7.24
CA MET A 323 3.87 -35.28 8.05
C MET A 323 2.80 -35.49 9.11
N ARG A 324 3.11 -35.18 10.35
CA ARG A 324 2.17 -35.12 11.47
C ARG A 324 1.70 -33.71 11.67
N ILE A 325 0.40 -33.54 11.86
CA ILE A 325 -0.24 -32.24 12.06
C ILE A 325 -1.09 -32.27 13.33
N GLY A 326 -0.98 -31.20 14.14
CA GLY A 326 -1.80 -30.96 15.32
C GLY A 326 -2.49 -29.60 15.23
N ILE A 327 -3.83 -29.57 15.39
CA ILE A 327 -4.62 -28.36 15.27
C ILE A 327 -5.46 -28.17 16.53
N ASN A 328 -5.42 -26.99 17.12
CA ASN A 328 -6.22 -26.63 18.28
C ASN A 328 -6.78 -25.21 18.18
N THR A 329 -8.04 -25.04 18.52
CA THR A 329 -8.75 -23.77 18.54
C THR A 329 -9.01 -23.33 19.97
N GLY A 330 -8.81 -22.07 20.30
CA GLY A 330 -9.12 -21.49 21.59
C GLY A 330 -8.46 -20.14 21.82
N GLN A 331 -8.59 -19.63 23.05
CA GLN A 331 -8.00 -18.36 23.44
C GLN A 331 -6.46 -18.45 23.47
N MET A 332 -5.81 -17.53 22.76
CA MET A 332 -4.36 -17.40 22.74
C MET A 332 -3.96 -15.94 22.60
N VAL A 333 -2.74 -15.61 22.99
CA VAL A 333 -2.17 -14.28 22.79
C VAL A 333 -1.50 -14.27 21.41
N VAL A 334 -1.82 -13.28 20.60
CA VAL A 334 -1.20 -13.03 19.30
C VAL A 334 -0.70 -11.60 19.24
N GLY A 335 0.49 -11.38 18.72
CA GLY A 335 1.08 -10.04 18.63
C GLY A 335 2.58 -10.06 18.47
N ASN A 336 3.21 -8.90 18.69
CA ASN A 336 4.66 -8.75 18.60
C ASN A 336 5.32 -9.27 19.88
N ILE A 337 5.87 -10.47 19.79
CA ILE A 337 6.51 -11.19 20.91
C ILE A 337 8.03 -11.14 20.72
N GLY A 338 8.77 -10.79 21.77
CA GLY A 338 10.23 -10.74 21.73
C GLY A 338 10.82 -9.63 22.59
N SER A 339 11.95 -9.08 22.16
CA SER A 339 12.63 -7.95 22.81
C SER A 339 12.35 -6.64 22.07
N LYS A 340 12.76 -5.51 22.66
CA LYS A 340 12.67 -4.20 21.99
C LYS A 340 13.48 -4.11 20.68
N SER A 341 14.55 -4.89 20.58
CA SER A 341 15.44 -4.92 19.42
C SER A 341 15.08 -5.98 18.39
N GLN A 342 14.34 -7.02 18.79
CA GLN A 342 13.95 -8.13 17.92
C GLN A 342 12.59 -8.68 18.35
N MET A 343 11.59 -8.54 17.52
CA MET A 343 10.23 -9.04 17.72
C MET A 343 9.76 -9.80 16.50
N ASN A 344 8.98 -10.84 16.78
CA ASN A 344 8.26 -11.60 15.76
C ASN A 344 6.76 -11.50 16.03
N TYR A 345 5.98 -11.37 14.99
CA TYR A 345 4.53 -11.49 15.09
C TYR A 345 4.17 -12.96 15.19
N GLY A 346 3.77 -13.39 16.36
CA GLY A 346 3.57 -14.80 16.66
C GLY A 346 2.45 -15.06 17.67
N MET A 347 2.32 -16.33 18.06
CA MET A 347 1.28 -16.80 19.00
C MET A 347 1.89 -17.41 20.26
N SER A 348 1.17 -17.27 21.38
CA SER A 348 1.57 -17.87 22.67
C SER A 348 0.35 -18.23 23.51
N GLY A 349 0.51 -19.24 24.35
CA GLY A 349 -0.50 -19.66 25.32
C GLY A 349 -0.70 -21.18 25.40
N ASP A 350 -1.53 -21.62 26.36
CA ASP A 350 -1.81 -23.05 26.56
C ASP A 350 -2.51 -23.69 25.34
N THR A 351 -3.35 -22.92 24.64
CA THR A 351 -3.97 -23.34 23.38
C THR A 351 -2.95 -23.70 22.31
N VAL A 352 -1.88 -22.91 22.20
CA VAL A 352 -0.78 -23.14 21.26
C VAL A 352 0.01 -24.41 21.63
N ASN A 353 0.30 -24.56 22.92
CA ASN A 353 0.98 -25.74 23.43
C ASN A 353 0.17 -27.04 23.20
N LEU A 354 -1.16 -26.96 23.27
CA LEU A 354 -2.00 -28.10 22.99
C LEU A 354 -1.91 -28.53 21.52
N ALA A 355 -1.89 -27.60 20.56
CA ALA A 355 -1.70 -27.94 19.16
C ALA A 355 -0.37 -28.67 18.90
N ALA A 356 0.73 -28.18 19.49
CA ALA A 356 2.02 -28.86 19.42
C ALA A 356 1.99 -30.27 20.01
N ARG A 357 1.27 -30.46 21.14
CA ARG A 357 1.11 -31.80 21.74
C ARG A 357 0.24 -32.74 20.91
N LEU A 358 -0.75 -32.22 20.20
CA LEU A 358 -1.56 -33.00 19.25
C LEU A 358 -0.73 -33.47 18.07
N GLU A 359 0.20 -32.63 17.56
CA GLU A 359 1.16 -33.09 16.56
C GLU A 359 1.90 -34.34 17.05
N GLY A 360 2.52 -34.25 18.25
CA GLY A 360 3.26 -35.39 18.84
C GLY A 360 2.39 -36.59 19.17
N ALA A 361 1.11 -36.39 19.54
CA ALA A 361 0.18 -37.48 19.87
C ALA A 361 -0.19 -38.33 18.67
N ASN A 362 0.02 -37.87 17.43
CA ASN A 362 -0.13 -38.69 16.22
C ASN A 362 0.70 -39.99 16.29
N LYS A 363 1.87 -39.99 16.96
CA LYS A 363 2.74 -41.16 17.13
C LYS A 363 2.02 -42.31 17.83
N GLU A 364 1.23 -42.02 18.86
CA GLU A 364 0.55 -43.02 19.69
C GLU A 364 -0.54 -43.75 18.90
N TYR A 365 -1.29 -43.00 18.07
CA TYR A 365 -2.38 -43.55 17.32
C TYR A 365 -1.98 -43.97 15.88
N ARG A 366 -0.73 -43.69 15.49
CA ARG A 366 -0.22 -43.88 14.11
C ARG A 366 -1.10 -43.17 13.09
N THR A 367 -1.42 -41.95 13.41
CA THR A 367 -2.19 -40.99 12.56
C THR A 367 -1.27 -39.90 12.09
N PHE A 368 -1.78 -39.05 11.18
CA PHE A 368 -1.02 -37.93 10.63
C PHE A 368 -1.68 -36.54 10.84
N SER A 369 -2.94 -36.57 11.28
CA SER A 369 -3.72 -35.30 11.38
C SER A 369 -4.65 -35.35 12.58
N LEU A 370 -4.28 -34.70 13.68
CA LEU A 370 -5.10 -34.64 14.89
C LEU A 370 -5.65 -33.25 15.15
N ILE A 371 -6.92 -33.18 15.54
CA ILE A 371 -7.60 -31.95 15.93
C ILE A 371 -8.23 -32.11 17.33
N SER A 372 -8.31 -31.02 18.07
CA SER A 372 -9.03 -30.96 19.35
C SER A 372 -10.54 -30.93 19.17
N GLU A 373 -11.27 -31.21 20.27
CA GLU A 373 -12.73 -31.07 20.29
C GLU A 373 -13.18 -29.63 19.97
N SER A 374 -12.47 -28.60 20.47
CA SER A 374 -12.81 -27.21 20.17
C SER A 374 -12.68 -26.88 18.69
N THR A 375 -11.66 -27.39 18.01
CA THR A 375 -11.51 -27.28 16.55
C THR A 375 -12.63 -28.02 15.83
N TYR A 376 -12.93 -29.27 16.26
CA TYR A 376 -14.00 -30.06 15.68
C TYR A 376 -15.36 -29.34 15.76
N GLN A 377 -15.72 -28.79 16.91
CA GLN A 377 -17.02 -28.09 17.09
C GLN A 377 -17.19 -26.92 16.13
N GLN A 378 -16.13 -26.20 15.81
CA GLN A 378 -16.18 -25.08 14.88
C GLN A 378 -16.11 -25.47 13.40
N ALA A 379 -15.55 -26.65 13.09
CA ALA A 379 -15.35 -27.10 11.71
C ALA A 379 -16.24 -28.27 11.28
N LYS A 380 -17.03 -28.90 12.18
CA LYS A 380 -17.74 -30.17 11.99
C LYS A 380 -18.60 -30.27 10.74
N ASP A 381 -19.18 -29.17 10.30
CA ASP A 381 -20.05 -29.16 9.12
C ASP A 381 -19.27 -29.21 7.80
N TYR A 382 -17.94 -29.04 7.84
CA TYR A 382 -17.05 -28.91 6.68
C TYR A 382 -16.02 -30.01 6.56
N ILE A 383 -15.92 -30.90 7.55
CA ILE A 383 -14.87 -31.94 7.65
C ILE A 383 -15.45 -33.30 7.99
N GLU A 384 -14.70 -34.34 7.65
CA GLU A 384 -14.92 -35.72 8.11
C GLU A 384 -13.84 -36.08 9.13
N VAL A 385 -14.26 -36.64 10.24
CA VAL A 385 -13.38 -37.01 11.34
C VAL A 385 -13.68 -38.38 11.93
N ARG A 386 -12.73 -38.91 12.66
CA ARG A 386 -12.86 -40.07 13.51
C ARG A 386 -12.52 -39.70 14.96
N GLU A 387 -13.43 -39.89 15.91
CA GLU A 387 -13.11 -39.74 17.34
C GLU A 387 -12.09 -40.81 17.72
N LEU A 388 -10.98 -40.41 18.38
CA LEU A 388 -9.95 -41.36 18.80
C LEU A 388 -10.04 -41.64 20.30
N ASP A 389 -9.90 -40.62 21.12
CA ASP A 389 -9.75 -40.79 22.56
C ASP A 389 -10.00 -39.50 23.35
N SER A 390 -9.97 -39.63 24.67
CA SER A 390 -9.82 -38.48 25.58
C SER A 390 -8.44 -38.59 26.23
N ILE A 391 -7.61 -37.59 25.98
CA ILE A 391 -6.24 -37.56 26.46
C ILE A 391 -6.01 -36.52 27.54
N ARG A 392 -5.18 -36.82 28.51
CA ARG A 392 -4.65 -35.86 29.46
C ARG A 392 -3.23 -35.52 29.07
N VAL A 393 -3.03 -34.26 28.68
CA VAL A 393 -1.70 -33.76 28.32
C VAL A 393 -0.99 -33.18 29.55
N LYS A 394 0.33 -33.32 29.63
CA LYS A 394 1.13 -32.83 30.77
C LYS A 394 0.84 -31.36 31.05
N GLY A 395 0.50 -31.02 32.30
CA GLY A 395 0.19 -29.65 32.75
C GLY A 395 -1.28 -29.25 32.59
N ARG A 396 -2.17 -30.10 32.05
CA ARG A 396 -3.61 -29.87 32.03
C ARG A 396 -4.35 -30.90 32.86
N ILE A 397 -5.26 -30.43 33.74
CA ILE A 397 -6.07 -31.29 34.61
C ILE A 397 -7.25 -31.86 33.82
N ALA A 398 -7.91 -31.03 33.01
CA ALA A 398 -9.06 -31.45 32.22
C ALA A 398 -8.64 -32.28 30.99
N PRO A 399 -9.26 -33.42 30.72
CA PRO A 399 -9.02 -34.20 29.53
C PRO A 399 -9.55 -33.48 28.31
N VAL A 400 -8.88 -33.73 27.16
CA VAL A 400 -9.26 -33.18 25.87
C VAL A 400 -9.62 -34.34 24.94
N LYS A 401 -10.80 -34.29 24.36
CA LYS A 401 -11.19 -35.20 23.28
C LYS A 401 -10.43 -34.85 22.02
N ILE A 402 -9.93 -35.87 21.33
CA ILE A 402 -9.17 -35.73 20.11
C ILE A 402 -9.80 -36.51 18.96
N TYR A 403 -9.65 -35.95 17.80
CA TYR A 403 -10.19 -36.50 16.55
C TYR A 403 -9.10 -36.58 15.50
N GLU A 404 -9.10 -37.65 14.74
CA GLU A 404 -8.35 -37.71 13.49
C GLU A 404 -9.14 -37.01 12.39
N LEU A 405 -8.50 -36.08 11.69
CA LEU A 405 -9.06 -35.42 10.51
C LEU A 405 -8.82 -36.31 9.28
N LEU A 406 -9.90 -36.76 8.64
CA LEU A 406 -9.87 -37.72 7.53
C LEU A 406 -10.00 -37.02 6.15
N GLY A 407 -10.67 -35.87 6.10
CA GLY A 407 -10.87 -35.17 4.83
C GLY A 407 -11.88 -34.04 4.93
N LYS A 408 -12.13 -33.38 3.81
CA LYS A 408 -13.24 -32.44 3.66
C LYS A 408 -14.57 -33.19 3.64
N ARG A 409 -15.66 -32.53 4.02
CA ARG A 409 -17.00 -33.14 4.07
C ARG A 409 -17.38 -33.77 2.73
N GLY A 410 -17.78 -35.06 2.77
CA GLY A 410 -18.12 -35.86 1.59
C GLY A 410 -16.91 -36.31 0.76
N GLY A 411 -15.66 -36.05 1.19
CA GLY A 411 -14.43 -36.42 0.47
C GLY A 411 -13.85 -37.77 0.81
N ILE A 412 -14.52 -38.60 1.64
CA ILE A 412 -14.01 -39.93 2.03
C ILE A 412 -14.68 -41.07 1.21
N SER A 413 -13.90 -42.09 0.93
CA SER A 413 -14.38 -43.24 0.14
C SER A 413 -15.34 -44.15 0.94
N ASN A 414 -16.14 -44.95 0.22
CA ASN A 414 -17.06 -45.90 0.85
C ASN A 414 -16.33 -46.90 1.76
N ASP A 415 -15.12 -47.30 1.41
CA ASP A 415 -14.30 -48.24 2.23
C ASP A 415 -13.93 -47.59 3.57
N VAL A 416 -13.61 -46.31 3.58
CA VAL A 416 -13.34 -45.55 4.80
C VAL A 416 -14.64 -45.39 5.63
N LEU A 417 -15.78 -45.18 5.00
CA LEU A 417 -17.08 -45.14 5.69
C LEU A 417 -17.41 -46.48 6.38
N MET A 418 -17.13 -47.61 5.71
CA MET A 418 -17.34 -48.93 6.28
C MET A 418 -16.39 -49.18 7.47
N LEU A 419 -15.11 -48.85 7.32
CA LEU A 419 -14.14 -48.88 8.42
C LEU A 419 -14.63 -48.08 9.62
N LEU A 420 -15.09 -46.83 9.39
CA LEU A 420 -15.57 -45.94 10.47
C LEU A 420 -16.78 -46.50 11.19
N ARG A 421 -17.70 -47.21 10.52
CA ARG A 421 -18.83 -47.87 11.18
C ARG A 421 -18.36 -48.92 12.20
N LEU A 422 -17.44 -49.80 11.79
CA LEU A 422 -16.87 -50.81 12.67
C LEU A 422 -16.07 -50.21 13.81
N TYR A 423 -15.22 -49.23 13.47
CA TYR A 423 -14.42 -48.53 14.47
C TYR A 423 -15.29 -47.80 15.52
N ASN A 424 -16.30 -47.05 15.10
CA ASN A 424 -17.17 -46.34 16.00
C ASN A 424 -18.02 -47.29 16.89
N GLN A 425 -18.40 -48.47 16.37
CA GLN A 425 -19.04 -49.52 17.18
C GLN A 425 -18.03 -50.03 18.22
N GLY A 426 -16.81 -50.34 17.83
CA GLY A 426 -15.73 -50.76 18.73
C GLY A 426 -15.42 -49.71 19.81
N LEU A 427 -15.38 -48.42 19.45
CA LEU A 427 -15.13 -47.32 20.37
C LEU A 427 -16.26 -47.19 21.42
N ARG A 428 -17.53 -47.39 21.02
CA ARG A 428 -18.65 -47.42 21.95
C ARG A 428 -18.52 -48.55 22.97
N HIS A 429 -18.21 -49.79 22.53
CA HIS A 429 -17.98 -50.90 23.42
C HIS A 429 -16.77 -50.66 24.34
N TYR A 430 -15.69 -50.07 23.82
CA TYR A 430 -14.50 -49.68 24.61
C TYR A 430 -14.85 -48.70 25.75
N LYS A 431 -15.63 -47.69 25.44
CA LYS A 431 -16.13 -46.71 26.43
C LYS A 431 -17.04 -47.35 27.49
N ASN A 432 -17.83 -48.33 27.09
CA ASN A 432 -18.68 -49.08 27.98
C ASN A 432 -17.94 -50.17 28.77
N ARG A 433 -16.60 -50.31 28.58
CA ARG A 433 -15.74 -51.35 29.16
C ARG A 433 -16.10 -52.79 28.72
N GLU A 434 -16.75 -52.92 27.59
CA GLU A 434 -17.07 -54.17 26.91
C GLU A 434 -15.86 -54.59 26.03
N TRP A 435 -14.78 -55.02 26.72
CA TRP A 435 -13.44 -55.18 26.09
C TRP A 435 -13.42 -56.26 25.03
N LEU A 436 -14.23 -57.31 25.17
CA LEU A 436 -14.28 -58.41 24.21
C LEU A 436 -14.94 -57.94 22.91
N GLU A 437 -16.11 -57.32 23.02
CA GLU A 437 -16.90 -56.78 21.91
C GLU A 437 -16.14 -55.69 21.18
N ALA A 438 -15.48 -54.82 21.93
CA ALA A 438 -14.55 -53.77 21.35
C ALA A 438 -13.45 -54.45 20.53
N SER A 439 -12.82 -55.52 21.07
CA SER A 439 -11.76 -56.22 20.38
C SER A 439 -12.21 -56.90 19.09
N VAL A 440 -13.43 -57.43 19.04
CA VAL A 440 -14.01 -58.02 17.82
C VAL A 440 -14.23 -56.95 16.75
N CYS A 441 -14.82 -55.81 17.11
CA CYS A 441 -15.05 -54.72 16.18
C CYS A 441 -13.76 -54.15 15.62
N PHE A 442 -12.72 -53.92 16.45
CA PHE A 442 -11.42 -53.43 15.97
C PHE A 442 -10.67 -54.44 15.11
N LYS A 443 -10.79 -55.74 15.41
CA LYS A 443 -10.25 -56.78 14.51
C LYS A 443 -10.94 -56.74 13.16
N SER A 444 -12.27 -56.64 13.10
CA SER A 444 -13.01 -56.52 11.86
C SER A 444 -12.62 -55.29 11.06
N ALA A 445 -12.40 -54.17 11.74
CA ALA A 445 -11.87 -52.95 11.12
C ALA A 445 -10.48 -53.17 10.49
N LEU A 446 -9.59 -53.90 11.17
CA LEU A 446 -8.25 -54.25 10.68
C LEU A 446 -8.26 -55.27 9.52
N VAL A 447 -9.31 -56.10 9.39
CA VAL A 447 -9.49 -56.93 8.19
C VAL A 447 -9.74 -56.05 6.96
N LEU A 448 -10.54 -54.99 7.09
CA LEU A 448 -10.75 -54.04 5.99
C LEU A 448 -9.48 -53.22 5.68
N ARG A 449 -8.79 -52.77 6.72
CA ARG A 449 -7.58 -51.94 6.57
C ARG A 449 -6.50 -52.38 7.55
N PRO A 450 -5.60 -53.33 7.14
CA PRO A 450 -4.59 -53.92 8.03
C PRO A 450 -3.62 -52.90 8.68
N LYS A 451 -3.42 -51.77 8.05
CA LYS A 451 -2.51 -50.69 8.54
C LYS A 451 -3.25 -49.58 9.30
N ASP A 452 -4.52 -49.76 9.70
CA ASP A 452 -5.26 -48.73 10.44
C ASP A 452 -4.72 -48.59 11.87
N GLY A 453 -3.95 -47.53 12.10
CA GLY A 453 -3.27 -47.24 13.38
C GLY A 453 -4.21 -47.17 14.59
N PRO A 454 -5.27 -46.36 14.54
CA PRO A 454 -6.24 -46.22 15.65
C PRO A 454 -6.90 -47.57 16.02
N SER A 455 -7.35 -48.37 15.04
CA SER A 455 -7.94 -49.68 15.31
C SER A 455 -6.94 -50.61 15.98
N ALA A 456 -5.67 -50.60 15.52
CA ALA A 456 -4.63 -51.41 16.10
C ALA A 456 -4.28 -51.00 17.55
N THR A 457 -4.21 -49.70 17.81
CA THR A 457 -3.93 -49.14 19.13
C THR A 457 -5.05 -49.49 20.13
N LEU A 458 -6.33 -49.26 19.75
CA LEU A 458 -7.46 -49.56 20.62
C LEU A 458 -7.69 -51.09 20.79
N LEU A 459 -7.41 -51.89 19.77
CA LEU A 459 -7.42 -53.35 19.90
C LEU A 459 -6.40 -53.82 20.95
N LYS A 460 -5.16 -53.31 20.85
CA LYS A 460 -4.09 -53.67 21.83
C LYS A 460 -4.52 -53.30 23.25
N ARG A 461 -5.10 -52.11 23.43
CA ARG A 461 -5.62 -51.66 24.74
C ARG A 461 -6.81 -52.48 25.22
N SER A 462 -7.74 -52.81 24.36
CA SER A 462 -8.90 -53.65 24.70
C SER A 462 -8.47 -55.02 25.18
N ILE A 463 -7.51 -55.67 24.50
CA ILE A 463 -6.92 -56.97 24.91
C ILE A 463 -6.21 -56.83 26.26
N HIS A 464 -5.46 -55.75 26.48
CA HIS A 464 -4.80 -55.46 27.75
C HIS A 464 -5.80 -55.30 28.89
N PHE A 465 -6.86 -54.46 28.71
CA PHE A 465 -7.88 -54.23 29.70
C PHE A 465 -8.80 -55.40 29.97
N LYS A 466 -8.98 -56.29 29.01
CA LYS A 466 -9.63 -57.58 29.25
C LYS A 466 -8.82 -58.44 30.24
N LYS A 467 -7.48 -58.43 30.17
CA LYS A 467 -6.61 -59.16 31.10
C LYS A 467 -6.41 -58.46 32.44
N LYS A 468 -6.28 -57.15 32.39
CA LYS A 468 -6.01 -56.29 33.58
C LYS A 468 -6.93 -55.09 33.53
N PRO A 469 -8.19 -55.21 34.00
CA PRO A 469 -9.17 -54.12 33.96
C PRO A 469 -8.69 -52.86 34.68
N PRO A 470 -8.95 -51.68 34.12
CA PRO A 470 -8.66 -50.41 34.84
C PRO A 470 -9.55 -50.26 36.08
N PRO A 471 -9.15 -49.44 37.09
CA PRO A 471 -9.94 -49.19 38.29
C PRO A 471 -11.37 -48.80 38.02
N LYS A 472 -12.32 -49.10 38.93
CA LYS A 472 -13.76 -48.73 38.76
C LYS A 472 -13.97 -47.23 38.49
N ARG A 473 -13.10 -46.36 39.07
CA ARG A 473 -13.14 -44.90 38.90
C ARG A 473 -12.37 -44.39 37.67
N TRP A 474 -11.87 -45.28 36.82
CA TRP A 474 -11.21 -44.85 35.58
C TRP A 474 -12.17 -44.05 34.69
N ASP A 475 -11.76 -42.85 34.34
CA ASP A 475 -12.54 -41.84 33.55
C ASP A 475 -12.45 -42.04 32.03
N GLY A 476 -11.84 -43.13 31.57
CA GLY A 476 -11.64 -43.38 30.12
C GLY A 476 -10.46 -42.61 29.52
N VAL A 477 -9.74 -41.85 30.34
CA VAL A 477 -8.68 -40.94 29.87
C VAL A 477 -7.31 -41.64 29.90
N ILE A 478 -6.55 -41.42 28.86
CA ILE A 478 -5.16 -41.88 28.76
C ILE A 478 -4.21 -40.70 29.01
N GLY A 479 -3.29 -40.88 29.96
CA GLY A 479 -2.19 -39.94 30.18
C GLY A 479 -1.10 -40.12 29.16
N LEU A 480 -0.84 -39.15 28.32
CA LEU A 480 0.29 -39.16 27.40
C LEU A 480 1.55 -38.65 28.11
N GLN A 481 2.61 -39.45 28.12
CA GLN A 481 3.89 -39.16 28.79
C GLN A 481 4.90 -38.42 27.90
N TYR A 482 4.51 -37.94 26.74
CA TYR A 482 5.44 -37.23 25.84
C TYR A 482 5.72 -35.82 26.28
N LYS A 483 6.99 -35.40 26.13
CA LYS A 483 7.47 -34.02 26.34
C LYS A 483 7.02 -33.11 25.23
#